data_28049477ed6aa4ec0bd7ea2b3b278bcc
#
_entry.id   28049477ed6aa4ec0bd7ea2b3b278bcc
#
_cell.length_a   1.000
_cell.length_b   1.000
_cell.length_c   1.000
_cell.angle_alpha   90.00
_cell.angle_beta   90.00
_cell.angle_gamma   90.00
#
_symmetry.space_group_name_H-M   'P 1'
#
loop_
_entity.id
_entity.type
_entity.pdbx_description
1 polymer ?
#
loop_
_entity_poly.entity_id
_entity_poly.type
_entity_poly.pdbx_seq_one_letter_code
_entity_poly.pdbx_strand_id
1 'polypeptide(L)'
;VIPGLIPSWDVQQAYPISKKNEPKEGEWFALSQKMNGSNAGWKHGQLISRQGKPFTGLDHIIKDLKRLPNIDNFFLNGELIRKNYDNLSDNDNFQLGTGIINSDDSDKSCIKFVIYEILPVEEFIYGESQLTYRQRRTQLINPLTVAISRLNTDNLEVVPIIYEGTDKSVIPLLLDKADKDGWEGLM
;
A
#
# COMPACT_ATOMS: atom_id res chain seq x y z
N VAL A 1 -0.42 21.11 -17.33
CA VAL A 1 0.31 19.91 -16.90
C VAL A 1 1.28 20.37 -15.83
N ILE A 2 1.15 19.84 -14.61
CA ILE A 2 2.10 20.12 -13.54
C ILE A 2 3.42 19.41 -13.91
N PRO A 3 4.56 20.10 -13.97
CA PRO A 3 5.83 19.48 -14.29
C PRO A 3 6.12 18.32 -13.32
N GLY A 4 6.42 17.13 -13.85
CA GLY A 4 6.69 15.92 -13.06
C GLY A 4 5.46 15.11 -12.67
N LEU A 5 4.23 15.51 -13.03
CA LEU A 5 3.07 14.66 -12.95
C LEU A 5 3.04 13.72 -14.14
N ILE A 6 3.06 12.44 -13.87
CA ILE A 6 2.80 11.44 -14.90
C ILE A 6 1.28 11.42 -15.10
N PRO A 7 0.78 11.64 -16.34
CA PRO A 7 -0.67 11.70 -16.60
C PRO A 7 -1.41 10.42 -16.21
N SER A 8 -0.74 9.29 -16.31
CA SER A 8 -1.16 7.99 -15.78
C SER A 8 0.08 7.20 -15.41
N TRP A 9 -0.03 6.31 -14.45
CA TRP A 9 1.05 5.43 -14.03
C TRP A 9 0.48 4.05 -13.76
N ASP A 10 1.26 3.03 -14.07
CA ASP A 10 0.90 1.66 -13.76
C ASP A 10 1.76 1.15 -12.62
N VAL A 11 1.11 0.42 -11.73
CA VAL A 11 1.77 -0.38 -10.71
C VAL A 11 1.72 -1.84 -11.13
N GLN A 12 2.58 -2.64 -10.55
CA GLN A 12 2.50 -4.08 -10.72
C GLN A 12 1.10 -4.56 -10.30
N GLN A 13 0.37 -5.12 -11.26
CA GLN A 13 -0.97 -5.64 -11.04
C GLN A 13 -0.92 -6.94 -10.24
N ALA A 14 -1.94 -7.16 -9.41
CA ALA A 14 -2.18 -8.46 -8.79
C ALA A 14 -2.70 -9.45 -9.84
N TYR A 15 -2.09 -10.62 -9.90
CA TYR A 15 -2.58 -11.73 -10.72
C TYR A 15 -3.07 -12.86 -9.83
N PRO A 16 -4.17 -13.53 -10.18
CA PRO A 16 -4.60 -14.73 -9.47
C PRO A 16 -3.49 -15.78 -9.45
N ILE A 17 -3.29 -16.42 -8.30
CA ILE A 17 -2.33 -17.51 -8.18
C ILE A 17 -2.73 -18.67 -9.10
N SER A 18 -1.77 -19.24 -9.78
CA SER A 18 -1.94 -20.39 -10.68
C SER A 18 -0.65 -21.22 -10.70
N LYS A 19 -0.70 -22.42 -11.30
CA LYS A 19 0.50 -23.27 -11.48
C LYS A 19 1.67 -22.58 -12.21
N LYS A 20 1.39 -21.47 -12.93
CA LYS A 20 2.43 -20.74 -13.69
C LYS A 20 3.15 -19.69 -12.85
N ASN A 21 2.48 -19.13 -11.84
CA ASN A 21 2.98 -18.01 -11.05
C ASN A 21 2.98 -18.27 -9.54
N GLU A 22 2.68 -19.49 -9.11
CA GLU A 22 2.89 -19.89 -7.71
C GLU A 22 4.39 -19.99 -7.39
N PRO A 23 4.79 -19.74 -6.12
CA PRO A 23 6.18 -19.93 -5.71
C PRO A 23 6.68 -21.34 -6.04
N LYS A 24 7.88 -21.44 -6.58
CA LYS A 24 8.54 -22.74 -6.83
C LYS A 24 8.99 -23.39 -5.52
N GLU A 25 9.31 -24.67 -5.55
CA GLU A 25 9.85 -25.36 -4.39
C GLU A 25 11.14 -24.69 -3.91
N GLY A 26 11.20 -24.34 -2.63
CA GLY A 26 12.34 -23.65 -2.04
C GLY A 26 12.48 -22.16 -2.40
N GLU A 27 11.60 -21.61 -3.23
CA GLU A 27 11.59 -20.19 -3.55
C GLU A 27 11.05 -19.39 -2.36
N TRP A 28 11.74 -18.29 -2.03
CA TRP A 28 11.30 -17.37 -0.98
C TRP A 28 10.11 -16.53 -1.47
N PHE A 29 9.10 -16.43 -0.64
CA PHE A 29 7.95 -15.56 -0.86
C PHE A 29 7.49 -14.91 0.46
N ALA A 30 6.69 -13.87 0.34
CA ALA A 30 6.04 -13.22 1.47
C ALA A 30 4.54 -13.11 1.21
N LEU A 31 3.75 -13.22 2.27
CA LEU A 31 2.29 -13.05 2.23
C LEU A 31 1.86 -11.91 3.13
N SER A 32 0.94 -11.10 2.63
CA SER A 32 0.27 -10.04 3.36
C SER A 32 -1.23 -10.09 3.08
N GLN A 33 -2.02 -9.40 3.90
CA GLN A 33 -3.43 -9.16 3.58
C GLN A 33 -3.52 -8.32 2.29
N LYS A 34 -4.44 -8.66 1.40
CA LYS A 34 -4.84 -7.80 0.28
C LYS A 34 -5.68 -6.67 0.84
N MET A 35 -5.14 -5.46 0.79
CA MET A 35 -5.81 -4.28 1.28
C MET A 35 -6.95 -3.86 0.35
N ASN A 36 -8.12 -3.58 0.92
CA ASN A 36 -9.32 -3.17 0.20
C ASN A 36 -9.53 -1.65 0.37
N GLY A 37 -9.16 -0.88 -0.63
CA GLY A 37 -9.18 0.58 -0.58
C GLY A 37 -9.08 1.25 -1.95
N SER A 38 -8.72 2.52 -1.94
CA SER A 38 -8.44 3.29 -3.14
C SER A 38 -6.94 3.40 -3.35
N ASN A 39 -6.44 2.83 -4.45
CA ASN A 39 -5.01 2.86 -4.75
C ASN A 39 -4.49 4.29 -4.87
N ALA A 40 -3.38 4.56 -4.22
CA ALA A 40 -2.74 5.87 -4.21
C ALA A 40 -1.21 5.76 -4.30
N GLY A 41 -0.61 6.74 -4.96
CA GLY A 41 0.82 6.93 -4.99
C GLY A 41 1.22 8.24 -4.31
N TRP A 42 2.28 8.22 -3.50
CA TRP A 42 2.94 9.43 -3.03
C TRP A 42 4.06 9.81 -3.98
N LYS A 43 4.04 11.03 -4.48
CA LYS A 43 5.10 11.58 -5.34
C LYS A 43 5.16 13.10 -5.22
N HIS A 44 6.36 13.65 -5.01
CA HIS A 44 6.62 15.09 -4.99
C HIS A 44 5.62 15.89 -4.12
N GLY A 45 5.39 15.42 -2.91
CA GLY A 45 4.54 16.12 -1.95
C GLY A 45 3.03 15.94 -2.17
N GLN A 46 2.61 15.06 -3.05
CA GLN A 46 1.20 14.80 -3.38
C GLN A 46 0.83 13.34 -3.30
N LEU A 47 -0.41 13.06 -2.90
CA LEU A 47 -1.06 11.77 -3.08
C LEU A 47 -1.86 11.80 -4.37
N ILE A 48 -1.57 10.88 -5.28
CA ILE A 48 -2.17 10.82 -6.63
C ILE A 48 -2.87 9.50 -6.85
N SER A 49 -3.96 9.52 -7.60
CA SER A 49 -4.66 8.32 -8.07
C SER A 49 -3.90 7.66 -9.24
N ARG A 50 -4.30 6.45 -9.62
CA ARG A 50 -3.76 5.74 -10.81
C ARG A 50 -3.92 6.52 -12.10
N GLN A 51 -4.88 7.44 -12.18
CA GLN A 51 -5.06 8.33 -13.32
C GLN A 51 -4.20 9.61 -13.23
N GLY A 52 -3.33 9.71 -12.23
CA GLY A 52 -2.48 10.89 -12.00
C GLY A 52 -3.22 12.11 -11.43
N LYS A 53 -4.47 11.93 -10.94
CA LYS A 53 -5.24 13.00 -10.32
C LYS A 53 -4.87 13.10 -8.84
N PRO A 54 -4.57 14.30 -8.32
CA PRO A 54 -4.35 14.49 -6.89
C PRO A 54 -5.62 14.18 -6.09
N PHE A 55 -5.43 13.50 -4.95
CA PHE A 55 -6.46 13.41 -3.94
C PHE A 55 -6.50 14.72 -3.13
N THR A 56 -7.69 15.14 -2.74
CA THR A 56 -7.95 16.35 -1.95
C THR A 56 -8.41 16.00 -0.53
N GLY A 57 -8.20 16.91 0.45
CA GLY A 57 -8.67 16.74 1.82
C GLY A 57 -7.88 15.71 2.66
N LEU A 58 -6.68 15.33 2.22
CA LEU A 58 -5.79 14.38 2.91
C LEU A 58 -4.57 15.06 3.54
N ASP A 59 -4.70 16.33 3.96
CA ASP A 59 -3.60 17.12 4.50
C ASP A 59 -2.96 16.49 5.74
N HIS A 60 -3.74 15.78 6.57
CA HIS A 60 -3.25 15.05 7.74
C HIS A 60 -2.26 13.94 7.36
N ILE A 61 -2.53 13.19 6.28
CA ILE A 61 -1.63 12.15 5.75
C ILE A 61 -0.38 12.81 5.16
N ILE A 62 -0.57 13.84 4.32
CA ILE A 62 0.53 14.59 3.68
C ILE A 62 1.47 15.19 4.74
N LYS A 63 0.91 15.77 5.81
CA LYS A 63 1.68 16.32 6.92
C LYS A 63 2.56 15.27 7.58
N ASP A 64 2.03 14.08 7.82
CA ASP A 64 2.80 13.00 8.45
C ASP A 64 3.84 12.41 7.50
N LEU A 65 3.53 12.25 6.21
CA LEU A 65 4.51 11.83 5.20
C LEU A 65 5.71 12.79 5.14
N LYS A 66 5.46 14.11 5.17
CA LYS A 66 6.53 15.13 5.17
C LYS A 66 7.42 15.14 6.43
N ARG A 67 7.04 14.45 7.49
CA ARG A 67 7.88 14.24 8.68
C ARG A 67 8.88 13.09 8.51
N LEU A 68 8.70 12.26 7.49
CA LEU A 68 9.62 11.16 7.19
C LEU A 68 10.88 11.70 6.50
N PRO A 69 12.07 11.20 6.86
CA PRO A 69 13.32 11.70 6.29
C PRO A 69 13.41 11.38 4.80
N ASN A 70 13.79 12.38 4.00
CA ASN A 70 14.03 12.25 2.57
C ASN A 70 12.87 11.66 1.75
N ILE A 71 11.64 11.80 2.23
CA ILE A 71 10.46 11.16 1.63
C ILE A 71 10.22 11.58 0.18
N ASP A 72 10.64 12.80 -0.21
CA ASP A 72 10.49 13.31 -1.56
C ASP A 72 11.41 12.62 -2.59
N ASN A 73 12.41 11.87 -2.12
CA ASN A 73 13.27 11.04 -2.98
C ASN A 73 12.61 9.69 -3.33
N PHE A 74 11.44 9.40 -2.76
CA PHE A 74 10.77 8.12 -2.93
C PHE A 74 9.37 8.28 -3.50
N PHE A 75 9.01 7.31 -4.33
CA PHE A 75 7.63 7.01 -4.67
C PHE A 75 7.12 5.94 -3.70
N LEU A 76 5.95 6.17 -3.09
CA LEU A 76 5.26 5.17 -2.27
C LEU A 76 4.01 4.71 -3.00
N ASN A 77 3.72 3.41 -2.95
CA ASN A 77 2.45 2.88 -3.40
C ASN A 77 1.70 2.21 -2.25
N GLY A 78 0.41 2.44 -2.19
CA GLY A 78 -0.43 1.92 -1.12
C GLY A 78 -1.92 2.08 -1.40
N GLU A 79 -2.71 1.84 -0.38
CA GLU A 79 -4.16 2.02 -0.38
C GLU A 79 -4.58 3.10 0.61
N LEU A 80 -5.48 3.98 0.19
CA LEU A 80 -6.23 4.85 1.08
C LEU A 80 -7.41 4.06 1.63
N ILE A 81 -7.43 3.89 2.96
CA ILE A 81 -8.40 3.05 3.65
C ILE A 81 -9.01 3.84 4.80
N ARG A 82 -10.31 3.69 5.04
CA ARG A 82 -10.96 4.22 6.22
C ARG A 82 -10.47 3.48 7.47
N LYS A 83 -10.11 4.21 8.52
CA LYS A 83 -9.82 3.66 9.83
C LYS A 83 -11.09 3.01 10.38
N ASN A 84 -11.02 1.71 10.68
CA ASN A 84 -12.19 0.90 11.04
C ASN A 84 -12.42 0.91 12.57
N TYR A 85 -12.73 2.08 13.15
CA TYR A 85 -12.97 2.22 14.58
C TYR A 85 -14.28 1.56 15.05
N ASP A 86 -15.21 1.34 14.14
CA ASP A 86 -16.54 0.77 14.37
C ASP A 86 -16.64 -0.72 14.06
N ASN A 87 -15.51 -1.37 13.74
CA ASN A 87 -15.39 -2.80 13.48
C ASN A 87 -16.35 -3.33 12.40
N LEU A 88 -16.53 -2.57 11.34
CA LEU A 88 -17.27 -3.00 10.17
C LEU A 88 -16.58 -4.16 9.45
N SER A 89 -17.35 -4.89 8.66
CA SER A 89 -16.75 -5.84 7.70
C SER A 89 -15.79 -5.14 6.75
N ASP A 90 -14.83 -5.87 6.20
CA ASP A 90 -13.85 -5.30 5.24
C ASP A 90 -14.56 -4.63 4.04
N ASN A 91 -15.60 -5.29 3.52
CA ASN A 91 -16.39 -4.76 2.41
C ASN A 91 -17.17 -3.48 2.77
N ASP A 92 -17.84 -3.44 3.94
CA ASP A 92 -18.61 -2.26 4.35
C ASP A 92 -17.66 -1.09 4.63
N ASN A 93 -16.53 -1.36 5.29
CA ASN A 93 -15.51 -0.35 5.54
C ASN A 93 -14.93 0.21 4.23
N PHE A 94 -14.70 -0.64 3.23
CA PHE A 94 -14.27 -0.25 1.89
C PHE A 94 -15.30 0.65 1.20
N GLN A 95 -16.56 0.26 1.19
CA GLN A 95 -17.63 1.06 0.54
C GLN A 95 -17.75 2.45 1.16
N LEU A 96 -17.77 2.53 2.49
CA LEU A 96 -17.82 3.80 3.20
C LEU A 96 -16.56 4.65 2.94
N GLY A 97 -15.37 4.04 3.03
CA GLY A 97 -14.10 4.70 2.77
C GLY A 97 -14.01 5.28 1.36
N THR A 98 -14.41 4.50 0.37
CA THR A 98 -14.43 4.94 -1.04
C THR A 98 -15.42 6.08 -1.24
N GLY A 99 -16.59 6.03 -0.63
CA GLY A 99 -17.57 7.13 -0.65
C GLY A 99 -16.99 8.42 -0.07
N ILE A 100 -16.33 8.36 1.08
CA ILE A 100 -15.67 9.51 1.72
C ILE A 100 -14.55 10.06 0.84
N ILE A 101 -13.68 9.21 0.30
CA ILE A 101 -12.53 9.63 -0.54
C ILE A 101 -13.01 10.36 -1.78
N ASN A 102 -14.10 9.91 -2.41
CA ASN A 102 -14.62 10.46 -3.66
C ASN A 102 -15.55 11.67 -3.45
N SER A 103 -15.92 11.99 -2.22
CA SER A 103 -16.73 13.17 -1.91
C SER A 103 -15.83 14.40 -1.71
N ASP A 104 -16.18 15.50 -2.32
CA ASP A 104 -15.46 16.76 -2.13
C ASP A 104 -15.79 17.41 -0.77
N ASP A 105 -16.99 17.18 -0.25
CA ASP A 105 -17.51 17.83 0.97
C ASP A 105 -17.30 17.00 2.26
N SER A 106 -16.82 15.78 2.16
CA SER A 106 -16.64 14.89 3.32
C SER A 106 -15.37 15.21 4.10
N ASP A 107 -15.48 15.13 5.44
CA ASP A 107 -14.30 15.06 6.31
C ASP A 107 -13.56 13.74 6.07
N LYS A 108 -12.31 13.84 5.64
CA LYS A 108 -11.44 12.70 5.31
C LYS A 108 -10.45 12.37 6.44
N SER A 109 -10.59 12.94 7.62
CA SER A 109 -9.69 12.70 8.77
C SER A 109 -9.65 11.23 9.22
N CYS A 110 -10.71 10.47 8.92
CA CYS A 110 -10.78 9.04 9.16
C CYS A 110 -10.04 8.19 8.13
N ILE A 111 -9.47 8.76 7.08
CA ILE A 111 -8.70 8.02 6.07
C ILE A 111 -7.24 7.90 6.53
N LYS A 112 -6.65 6.73 6.32
CA LYS A 112 -5.21 6.46 6.48
C LYS A 112 -4.61 5.96 5.18
N PHE A 113 -3.30 6.06 5.04
CA PHE A 113 -2.54 5.52 3.92
C PHE A 113 -1.76 4.28 4.36
N VAL A 114 -2.12 3.12 3.80
CA VAL A 114 -1.47 1.83 4.05
C VAL A 114 -0.51 1.54 2.91
N ILE A 115 0.77 1.61 3.18
CA ILE A 115 1.87 1.54 2.20
C ILE A 115 2.32 0.09 2.08
N TYR A 116 2.47 -0.40 0.86
CA TYR A 116 3.00 -1.74 0.59
C TYR A 116 4.24 -1.75 -0.31
N GLU A 117 4.57 -0.63 -0.96
CA GLU A 117 5.78 -0.53 -1.78
C GLU A 117 6.42 0.85 -1.66
N ILE A 118 7.75 0.87 -1.76
CA ILE A 118 8.57 2.08 -1.82
C ILE A 118 9.67 1.88 -2.84
N LEU A 119 9.84 2.87 -3.71
CA LEU A 119 10.87 2.91 -4.75
C LEU A 119 11.56 4.26 -4.76
N PRO A 120 12.86 4.35 -5.06
CA PRO A 120 13.46 5.61 -5.48
C PRO A 120 12.66 6.23 -6.63
N VAL A 121 12.48 7.56 -6.61
CA VAL A 121 11.69 8.24 -7.65
C VAL A 121 12.26 7.99 -9.05
N GLU A 122 13.58 7.93 -9.18
CA GLU A 122 14.23 7.64 -10.46
C GLU A 122 13.87 6.25 -11.01
N GLU A 123 13.84 5.22 -10.14
CA GLU A 123 13.45 3.87 -10.56
C GLU A 123 11.97 3.82 -10.96
N PHE A 124 11.10 4.52 -10.22
CA PHE A 124 9.70 4.66 -10.59
C PHE A 124 9.51 5.34 -11.95
N ILE A 125 10.25 6.43 -12.23
CA ILE A 125 10.20 7.14 -13.52
C ILE A 125 10.74 6.26 -14.64
N TYR A 126 11.79 5.49 -14.37
CA TYR A 126 12.39 4.57 -15.34
C TYR A 126 11.51 3.34 -15.63
N GLY A 127 10.65 2.97 -14.67
CA GLY A 127 9.69 1.87 -14.78
C GLY A 127 10.25 0.51 -14.37
N GLU A 128 11.45 0.47 -13.78
CA GLU A 128 12.09 -0.77 -13.34
C GLU A 128 12.94 -0.55 -12.09
N SER A 129 12.83 -1.45 -11.12
CA SER A 129 13.72 -1.48 -9.96
C SER A 129 14.83 -2.50 -10.16
N GLN A 130 16.04 -2.11 -9.78
CA GLN A 130 17.20 -3.01 -9.76
C GLN A 130 17.19 -3.97 -8.56
N LEU A 131 16.34 -3.71 -7.58
CA LEU A 131 16.22 -4.54 -6.38
C LEU A 131 15.06 -5.53 -6.53
N THR A 132 15.29 -6.77 -6.09
CA THR A 132 14.21 -7.72 -5.89
C THR A 132 13.28 -7.24 -4.75
N TYR A 133 12.05 -7.73 -4.70
CA TYR A 133 11.11 -7.40 -3.61
C TYR A 133 11.72 -7.68 -2.23
N ARG A 134 12.40 -8.81 -2.05
CA ARG A 134 13.08 -9.15 -0.79
C ARG A 134 14.14 -8.12 -0.40
N GLN A 135 14.91 -7.63 -1.37
CA GLN A 135 15.91 -6.57 -1.13
C GLN A 135 15.23 -5.23 -0.79
N ARG A 136 14.17 -4.84 -1.52
CA ARG A 136 13.42 -3.62 -1.21
C ARG A 136 12.82 -3.69 0.20
N ARG A 137 12.26 -4.83 0.60
CA ARG A 137 11.79 -5.02 1.97
C ARG A 137 12.86 -4.72 3.00
N THR A 138 14.02 -5.31 2.85
CA THR A 138 15.11 -5.14 3.82
C THR A 138 15.67 -3.73 3.83
N GLN A 139 15.87 -3.14 2.64
CA GLN A 139 16.60 -1.89 2.49
C GLN A 139 15.71 -0.63 2.57
N LEU A 140 14.44 -0.74 2.23
CA LEU A 140 13.53 0.40 2.10
C LEU A 140 12.27 0.26 2.99
N ILE A 141 11.53 -0.86 2.87
CA ILE A 141 10.23 -1.02 3.54
C ILE A 141 10.39 -1.15 5.06
N ASN A 142 11.33 -1.97 5.53
CA ASN A 142 11.56 -2.13 6.96
C ASN A 142 12.06 -0.82 7.63
N PRO A 143 13.03 -0.09 7.07
CA PRO A 143 13.39 1.24 7.58
C PRO A 143 12.22 2.22 7.58
N LEU A 144 11.36 2.23 6.55
CA LEU A 144 10.15 3.05 6.51
C LEU A 144 9.19 2.68 7.65
N THR A 145 8.98 1.39 7.90
CA THR A 145 8.15 0.90 9.01
C THR A 145 8.65 1.45 10.36
N VAL A 146 9.96 1.38 10.60
CA VAL A 146 10.58 1.93 11.81
C VAL A 146 10.42 3.46 11.88
N ALA A 147 10.58 4.16 10.76
CA ALA A 147 10.40 5.61 10.74
C ALA A 147 8.95 6.00 11.05
N ILE A 148 7.96 5.33 10.47
CA ILE A 148 6.53 5.56 10.73
C ILE A 148 6.19 5.29 12.20
N SER A 149 6.69 4.22 12.79
CA SER A 149 6.41 3.88 14.20
C SER A 149 6.84 4.97 15.18
N ARG A 150 7.86 5.78 14.81
CA ARG A 150 8.35 6.91 15.62
C ARG A 150 7.50 8.18 15.49
N LEU A 151 6.62 8.25 14.51
CA LEU A 151 5.77 9.44 14.29
C LEU A 151 4.60 9.51 15.28
N ASN A 152 4.23 8.41 15.93
CA ASN A 152 3.07 8.29 16.80
C ASN A 152 1.79 8.79 16.11
N THR A 153 1.51 8.24 14.93
CA THR A 153 0.34 8.55 14.10
C THR A 153 -0.38 7.28 13.72
N ASP A 154 -1.69 7.38 13.49
CA ASP A 154 -2.54 6.33 12.91
C ASP A 154 -2.92 6.63 11.44
N ASN A 155 -2.35 7.70 10.88
CA ASN A 155 -2.59 8.11 9.50
C ASN A 155 -1.74 7.33 8.49
N LEU A 156 -0.63 6.74 8.94
CA LEU A 156 0.31 5.99 8.11
C LEU A 156 0.51 4.59 8.67
N GLU A 157 0.52 3.62 7.80
CA GLU A 157 0.81 2.23 8.13
C GLU A 157 1.60 1.59 6.99
N VAL A 158 2.50 0.66 7.30
CA VAL A 158 3.07 -0.26 6.30
C VAL A 158 2.33 -1.58 6.43
N VAL A 159 1.88 -2.15 5.30
CA VAL A 159 1.16 -3.41 5.31
C VAL A 159 1.97 -4.49 6.05
N PRO A 160 1.41 -5.13 7.09
CA PRO A 160 2.12 -6.16 7.83
C PRO A 160 2.28 -7.42 6.97
N ILE A 161 3.46 -8.03 7.08
CA ILE A 161 3.69 -9.35 6.50
C ILE A 161 3.23 -10.40 7.50
N ILE A 162 2.37 -11.29 7.03
CA ILE A 162 1.80 -12.39 7.83
C ILE A 162 2.73 -13.58 7.83
N TYR A 163 3.39 -13.82 6.70
CA TYR A 163 4.36 -14.90 6.52
C TYR A 163 5.45 -14.48 5.54
N GLU A 164 6.67 -14.89 5.82
CA GLU A 164 7.77 -14.90 4.85
C GLU A 164 8.62 -16.14 5.04
N GLY A 165 8.97 -16.80 3.94
CA GLY A 165 9.72 -18.06 3.96
C GLY A 165 9.62 -18.81 2.64
N THR A 166 9.85 -20.12 2.71
CA THR A 166 9.86 -21.02 1.54
C THR A 166 8.84 -22.16 1.62
N ASP A 167 8.09 -22.23 2.73
CA ASP A 167 7.11 -23.31 2.95
C ASP A 167 5.76 -22.96 2.32
N LYS A 168 5.48 -23.58 1.18
CA LYS A 168 4.22 -23.39 0.43
C LYS A 168 2.99 -23.96 1.14
N SER A 169 3.17 -24.86 2.10
CA SER A 169 2.04 -25.48 2.82
C SER A 169 1.24 -24.48 3.66
N VAL A 170 1.83 -23.32 3.97
CA VAL A 170 1.16 -22.25 4.70
C VAL A 170 0.10 -21.51 3.85
N ILE A 171 0.21 -21.53 2.52
CA ILE A 171 -0.67 -20.76 1.63
C ILE A 171 -2.15 -21.13 1.81
N PRO A 172 -2.56 -22.41 1.71
CA PRO A 172 -3.96 -22.77 1.89
C PRO A 172 -4.47 -22.49 3.31
N LEU A 173 -3.62 -22.62 4.33
CA LEU A 173 -3.98 -22.34 5.72
C LEU A 173 -4.27 -20.83 5.93
N LEU A 174 -3.44 -19.98 5.35
CA LEU A 174 -3.61 -18.53 5.45
C LEU A 174 -4.75 -18.02 4.56
N LEU A 175 -5.04 -18.69 3.44
CA LEU A 175 -6.23 -18.39 2.63
C LEU A 175 -7.52 -18.72 3.39
N ASP A 176 -7.58 -19.87 4.05
CA ASP A 176 -8.71 -20.24 4.92
C ASP A 176 -8.90 -19.26 6.09
N LYS A 177 -7.78 -18.79 6.66
CA LYS A 177 -7.83 -17.73 7.68
C LYS A 177 -8.36 -16.42 7.10
N ALA A 178 -7.88 -15.99 5.94
CA ALA A 178 -8.32 -14.75 5.28
C ALA A 178 -9.84 -14.78 5.01
N ASP A 179 -10.36 -15.92 4.54
CA ASP A 179 -11.78 -16.11 4.30
C ASP A 179 -12.60 -16.02 5.61
N LYS A 180 -12.14 -16.68 6.68
CA LYS A 180 -12.78 -16.62 8.00
C LYS A 180 -12.77 -15.22 8.61
N ASP A 181 -11.70 -14.47 8.41
CA ASP A 181 -11.53 -13.10 8.89
C ASP A 181 -12.25 -12.07 7.99
N GLY A 182 -12.86 -12.51 6.88
CA GLY A 182 -13.59 -11.66 5.94
C GLY A 182 -12.71 -10.72 5.12
N TRP A 183 -11.44 -11.07 4.91
CA TRP A 183 -10.52 -10.29 4.09
C TRP A 183 -10.82 -10.47 2.60
N GLU A 184 -10.45 -9.47 1.77
CA GLU A 184 -10.55 -9.58 0.31
C GLU A 184 -9.67 -10.75 -0.22
N GLY A 185 -8.60 -11.08 0.47
CA GLY A 185 -7.67 -12.15 0.13
C GLY A 185 -6.25 -11.89 0.62
N LEU A 186 -5.29 -12.57 0.00
CA LEU A 186 -3.86 -12.44 0.26
C LEU A 186 -3.11 -11.92 -0.97
N MET A 187 -1.99 -11.27 -0.68
CA MET A 187 -0.97 -10.86 -1.65
C MET A 187 0.33 -11.57 -1.33
#